data_449c805a1142506b13cbf8c590fe4cd8
#
_entry.id   449c805a1142506b13cbf8c590fe4cd8
#
_cell.length_a   1.000
_cell.length_b   1.000
_cell.length_c   1.000
_cell.angle_alpha   90.00
_cell.angle_beta   90.00
_cell.angle_gamma   90.00
#
_symmetry.space_group_name_H-M   'P 1'
#
loop_
_entity.id
_entity.type
_entity.pdbx_description
1 polymer ?
#
loop_
_entity_poly.entity_id
_entity_poly.type
_entity_poly.pdbx_seq_one_letter_code
_entity_poly.pdbx_strand_id
1 'polypeptide(L)'
;MRAIVFETHGGPEVLHLADVPDPLAGPGQVRVRVEAAAVNGWDVKSRAGATGGPAPTSAVVPGLEVAGVVDQVGDGVAGVAPGDRVVGFAVGGGYAELALTSVFARVPDGLAATDAVTVPVAAETATRVLRLLDVRPGETLLVHGASGSVGELAVQLAVRRGARVIGTASPRNQERVAALGATPTTYGAGLVERVRALAPDGVDAVLDTTGAGVLPDSIALRGGTERIVTIADDAAADLGVEASWRSERDAGELAEAVDALARGDLVTTVGAVLPLADAPSAHALVETGRAGGKVVLVP
;
A
#
# COMPACT_ATOMS: atom_id res chain seq x y z
N MET A 1 2.11 23.20 -13.41
CA MET A 1 1.05 22.26 -13.01
C MET A 1 0.61 22.51 -11.58
N ARG A 2 -0.61 22.18 -11.26
CA ARG A 2 -1.05 22.19 -9.86
C ARG A 2 -0.62 20.89 -9.16
N ALA A 3 -0.15 21.01 -7.93
CA ALA A 3 0.23 19.90 -7.07
C ALA A 3 -0.07 20.20 -5.60
N ILE A 4 -0.27 19.16 -4.81
CA ILE A 4 -0.23 19.27 -3.35
C ILE A 4 1.22 19.29 -2.90
N VAL A 5 1.53 20.23 -2.03
CA VAL A 5 2.88 20.37 -1.45
C VAL A 5 2.82 20.52 0.06
N PHE A 6 3.95 20.26 0.72
CA PHE A 6 4.22 20.67 2.09
C PHE A 6 5.69 21.11 2.20
N GLU A 7 5.98 22.06 3.11
CA GLU A 7 7.31 22.65 3.32
C GLU A 7 7.81 22.46 4.74
N THR A 8 6.93 21.99 5.62
CA THR A 8 7.24 21.64 7.02
C THR A 8 6.54 20.36 7.39
N HIS A 9 7.13 19.56 8.27
CA HIS A 9 6.45 18.44 8.87
C HIS A 9 5.31 18.92 9.78
N GLY A 10 4.22 18.16 9.84
CA GLY A 10 3.06 18.53 10.67
C GLY A 10 1.86 17.62 10.47
N GLY A 11 0.69 18.08 10.89
CA GLY A 11 -0.60 17.43 10.65
C GLY A 11 -1.07 17.60 9.20
N PRO A 12 -2.26 17.08 8.84
CA PRO A 12 -2.81 17.21 7.49
C PRO A 12 -2.89 18.64 6.96
N GLU A 13 -3.00 19.61 7.85
CA GLU A 13 -3.12 21.06 7.54
C GLU A 13 -1.90 21.66 6.85
N VAL A 14 -0.73 21.01 6.88
CA VAL A 14 0.46 21.48 6.17
C VAL A 14 0.39 21.23 4.67
N LEU A 15 -0.52 20.35 4.22
CA LEU A 15 -0.75 20.08 2.81
C LEU A 15 -1.59 21.17 2.19
N HIS A 16 -1.11 21.73 1.08
CA HIS A 16 -1.85 22.75 0.32
C HIS A 16 -1.61 22.64 -1.18
N LEU A 17 -2.54 23.13 -1.96
CA LEU A 17 -2.44 23.17 -3.41
C LEU A 17 -1.52 24.35 -3.83
N ALA A 18 -0.57 24.08 -4.71
CA ALA A 18 0.37 25.09 -5.24
C ALA A 18 0.61 24.87 -6.73
N ASP A 19 1.06 25.94 -7.38
CA ASP A 19 1.62 25.88 -8.74
C ASP A 19 3.10 25.55 -8.66
N VAL A 20 3.51 24.46 -9.32
CA VAL A 20 4.89 24.02 -9.40
C VAL A 20 5.29 23.82 -10.88
N PRO A 21 6.59 23.86 -11.21
CA PRO A 21 7.05 23.57 -12.56
C PRO A 21 6.60 22.19 -13.03
N ASP A 22 6.27 22.08 -14.32
CA ASP A 22 5.98 20.79 -14.93
C ASP A 22 7.23 19.92 -14.92
N PRO A 23 7.17 18.67 -14.47
CA PRO A 23 8.30 17.76 -14.55
C PRO A 23 8.56 17.33 -15.99
N LEU A 24 9.81 17.07 -16.33
CA LEU A 24 10.21 16.57 -17.65
C LEU A 24 10.69 15.11 -17.53
N ALA A 25 10.21 14.24 -18.40
CA ALA A 25 10.65 12.85 -18.42
C ALA A 25 12.11 12.75 -18.83
N GLY A 26 12.94 12.29 -17.90
CA GLY A 26 14.34 11.95 -18.14
C GLY A 26 14.50 10.55 -18.75
N PRO A 27 15.76 10.11 -18.99
CA PRO A 27 16.02 8.76 -19.49
C PRO A 27 15.40 7.67 -18.60
N GLY A 28 14.71 6.70 -19.21
CA GLY A 28 14.04 5.61 -18.51
C GLY A 28 12.74 6.01 -17.82
N GLN A 29 12.23 7.22 -18.02
CA GLN A 29 11.01 7.71 -17.39
C GLN A 29 9.91 8.01 -18.41
N VAL A 30 8.67 7.91 -17.97
CA VAL A 30 7.52 8.51 -18.66
C VAL A 30 6.90 9.57 -17.77
N ARG A 31 6.34 10.62 -18.40
CA ARG A 31 5.47 11.56 -17.70
C ARG A 31 4.02 11.15 -17.94
N VAL A 32 3.27 11.15 -16.86
CA VAL A 32 1.87 10.74 -16.83
C VAL A 32 1.01 11.95 -16.47
N ARG A 33 0.01 12.24 -17.29
CA ARG A 33 -1.11 13.08 -16.89
C ARG A 33 -1.96 12.25 -15.94
N VAL A 34 -1.95 12.63 -14.68
CA VAL A 34 -2.53 11.86 -13.58
C VAL A 34 -4.07 11.87 -13.68
N GLU A 35 -4.66 10.71 -13.62
CA GLU A 35 -6.11 10.51 -13.47
C GLU A 35 -6.46 10.07 -12.05
N ALA A 36 -5.52 9.41 -11.36
CA ALA A 36 -5.67 8.98 -9.97
C ALA A 36 -4.30 8.87 -9.29
N ALA A 37 -4.21 9.28 -8.03
CA ALA A 37 -3.09 9.06 -7.13
C ALA A 37 -3.61 8.43 -5.82
N ALA A 38 -2.89 7.46 -5.26
CA ALA A 38 -3.38 6.81 -4.04
C ALA A 38 -2.61 7.27 -2.79
N VAL A 39 -3.33 7.33 -1.67
CA VAL A 39 -2.80 7.73 -0.36
C VAL A 39 -2.38 6.49 0.42
N ASN A 40 -1.13 6.50 0.88
CA ASN A 40 -0.53 5.43 1.68
C ASN A 40 -0.21 5.90 3.11
N GLY A 41 -0.14 4.97 4.05
CA GLY A 41 0.36 5.27 5.39
C GLY A 41 1.77 5.87 5.40
N TRP A 42 2.60 5.52 4.40
CA TRP A 42 3.92 6.12 4.22
C TRP A 42 3.86 7.61 3.90
N ASP A 43 2.93 8.05 3.04
CA ASP A 43 2.75 9.46 2.71
C ASP A 43 2.38 10.27 3.95
N VAL A 44 1.51 9.69 4.79
CA VAL A 44 1.11 10.26 6.09
C VAL A 44 2.30 10.37 7.04
N LYS A 45 3.08 9.28 7.20
CA LYS A 45 4.29 9.27 8.05
C LYS A 45 5.35 10.25 7.53
N SER A 46 5.56 10.32 6.22
CA SER A 46 6.51 11.24 5.58
C SER A 46 6.15 12.71 5.83
N ARG A 47 4.89 13.07 5.60
CA ARG A 47 4.39 14.42 5.91
C ARG A 47 4.53 14.77 7.40
N ALA A 48 4.25 13.81 8.29
CA ALA A 48 4.37 14.00 9.74
C ALA A 48 5.83 14.05 10.26
N GLY A 49 6.83 13.73 9.41
CA GLY A 49 8.23 13.63 9.83
C GLY A 49 8.58 12.31 10.56
N ALA A 50 7.68 11.35 10.58
CA ALA A 50 7.85 10.08 11.28
C ALA A 50 8.71 9.07 10.50
N THR A 51 9.19 9.40 9.31
CA THR A 51 10.09 8.54 8.51
C THR A 51 11.57 8.76 8.82
N GLY A 52 11.90 9.68 9.76
CA GLY A 52 13.28 9.87 10.25
C GLY A 52 14.18 10.69 9.34
N GLY A 53 13.64 11.62 8.56
CA GLY A 53 14.42 12.57 7.74
C GLY A 53 14.49 13.97 8.35
N PRO A 54 15.40 14.86 7.85
CA PRO A 54 15.38 16.27 8.19
C PRO A 54 14.09 16.93 7.68
N ALA A 55 13.71 18.05 8.30
CA ALA A 55 12.60 18.84 7.79
C ALA A 55 12.88 19.26 6.33
N PRO A 56 11.84 19.33 5.47
CA PRO A 56 12.01 19.80 4.11
C PRO A 56 12.63 21.21 4.07
N THR A 57 13.55 21.46 3.11
CA THR A 57 14.13 22.77 2.85
C THR A 57 13.50 23.46 1.65
N SER A 58 12.59 22.77 0.98
CA SER A 58 11.81 23.25 -0.18
C SER A 58 10.49 22.51 -0.21
N ALA A 59 9.54 22.97 -1.03
CA ALA A 59 8.25 22.31 -1.24
C ALA A 59 8.44 20.86 -1.72
N VAL A 60 7.77 19.94 -1.08
CA VAL A 60 7.75 18.50 -1.39
C VAL A 60 6.37 18.12 -1.89
N VAL A 61 6.31 17.49 -3.05
CA VAL A 61 5.08 16.85 -3.55
C VAL A 61 5.01 15.43 -3.00
N PRO A 62 3.99 15.06 -2.21
CA PRO A 62 3.83 13.69 -1.71
C PRO A 62 3.23 12.76 -2.76
N GLY A 63 3.06 11.47 -2.37
CA GLY A 63 2.40 10.46 -3.18
C GLY A 63 3.36 9.49 -3.85
N LEU A 64 3.17 8.20 -3.60
CA LEU A 64 4.06 7.13 -4.07
C LEU A 64 3.61 6.46 -5.36
N GLU A 65 2.36 6.62 -5.75
CA GLU A 65 1.78 5.86 -6.88
C GLU A 65 0.72 6.67 -7.63
N VAL A 66 0.70 6.49 -8.94
CA VAL A 66 -0.22 7.18 -9.86
C VAL A 66 -0.72 6.25 -10.95
N ALA A 67 -1.92 6.54 -11.46
CA ALA A 67 -2.45 6.00 -12.70
C ALA A 67 -2.90 7.15 -13.59
N GLY A 68 -2.76 7.00 -14.90
CA GLY A 68 -3.18 8.02 -15.88
C GLY A 68 -2.67 7.74 -17.27
N VAL A 69 -2.57 8.79 -18.06
CA VAL A 69 -2.22 8.73 -19.50
C VAL A 69 -0.82 9.30 -19.71
N VAL A 70 0.03 8.53 -20.37
CA VAL A 70 1.37 9.00 -20.78
C VAL A 70 1.23 10.17 -21.74
N ASP A 71 1.93 11.28 -21.49
CA ASP A 71 2.00 12.43 -22.37
C ASP A 71 3.42 12.75 -22.84
N GLN A 72 4.45 12.20 -22.18
CA GLN A 72 5.85 12.32 -22.57
C GLN A 72 6.60 11.02 -22.28
N VAL A 73 7.46 10.61 -23.22
CA VAL A 73 8.31 9.42 -23.09
C VAL A 73 9.77 9.87 -23.15
N GLY A 74 10.55 9.52 -22.14
CA GLY A 74 11.99 9.80 -22.07
C GLY A 74 12.82 8.79 -22.86
N ASP A 75 14.10 9.11 -23.05
CA ASP A 75 15.02 8.28 -23.79
C ASP A 75 15.18 6.88 -23.20
N GLY A 76 15.27 5.87 -24.04
CA GLY A 76 15.49 4.47 -23.63
C GLY A 76 14.23 3.74 -23.14
N VAL A 77 13.08 4.39 -23.05
CA VAL A 77 11.81 3.73 -22.73
C VAL A 77 11.25 3.08 -24.00
N ALA A 78 10.84 1.83 -23.90
CA ALA A 78 10.25 1.07 -24.99
C ALA A 78 8.88 0.48 -24.59
N GLY A 79 8.06 0.14 -25.60
CA GLY A 79 6.78 -0.55 -25.37
C GLY A 79 5.65 0.34 -24.88
N VAL A 80 5.83 1.67 -24.82
CA VAL A 80 4.81 2.64 -24.42
C VAL A 80 4.92 3.90 -25.28
N ALA A 81 3.80 4.57 -25.52
CA ALA A 81 3.71 5.78 -26.31
C ALA A 81 2.78 6.80 -25.64
N PRO A 82 2.87 8.09 -26.00
CA PRO A 82 1.87 9.07 -25.61
C PRO A 82 0.45 8.61 -26.00
N GLY A 83 -0.47 8.71 -25.04
CA GLY A 83 -1.83 8.20 -25.15
C GLY A 83 -2.07 6.84 -24.48
N ASP A 84 -1.02 6.09 -24.15
CA ASP A 84 -1.15 4.84 -23.42
C ASP A 84 -1.54 5.10 -21.94
N ARG A 85 -2.41 4.25 -21.41
CA ARG A 85 -2.77 4.28 -19.99
C ARG A 85 -1.79 3.42 -19.18
N VAL A 86 -1.26 4.00 -18.10
CA VAL A 86 -0.29 3.34 -17.23
C VAL A 86 -0.62 3.56 -15.76
N VAL A 87 -0.13 2.66 -14.93
CA VAL A 87 -0.10 2.77 -13.48
C VAL A 87 1.31 2.47 -12.99
N GLY A 88 1.82 3.20 -12.01
CA GLY A 88 3.18 2.99 -11.54
C GLY A 88 3.55 3.76 -10.30
N PHE A 89 4.82 3.59 -9.91
CA PHE A 89 5.39 4.27 -8.77
C PHE A 89 5.85 5.67 -9.17
N ALA A 90 5.35 6.68 -8.47
CA ALA A 90 5.71 8.06 -8.73
C ALA A 90 7.18 8.35 -8.34
N VAL A 91 7.84 9.15 -9.16
CA VAL A 91 9.16 9.71 -8.91
C VAL A 91 9.01 11.22 -8.66
N GLY A 92 9.40 11.68 -7.47
CA GLY A 92 9.26 13.08 -7.10
C GLY A 92 7.87 13.51 -6.62
N GLY A 93 6.96 12.55 -6.44
CA GLY A 93 5.61 12.76 -5.92
C GLY A 93 4.51 12.55 -6.96
N GLY A 94 3.35 12.08 -6.47
CA GLY A 94 2.20 11.72 -7.31
C GLY A 94 0.96 12.58 -7.10
N TYR A 95 0.91 13.44 -6.07
CA TYR A 95 -0.26 14.28 -5.82
C TYR A 95 -0.22 15.56 -6.68
N ALA A 96 -0.33 15.38 -7.97
CA ALA A 96 -0.17 16.44 -8.96
C ALA A 96 -0.97 16.14 -10.23
N GLU A 97 -1.14 17.13 -11.10
CA GLU A 97 -1.72 16.95 -12.44
C GLU A 97 -0.79 16.14 -13.37
N LEU A 98 0.54 16.23 -13.16
CA LEU A 98 1.56 15.49 -13.91
C LEU A 98 2.51 14.80 -12.93
N ALA A 99 2.91 13.58 -13.22
CA ALA A 99 3.88 12.83 -12.42
C ALA A 99 4.85 12.06 -13.33
N LEU A 100 6.04 11.77 -12.80
CA LEU A 100 7.01 10.89 -13.47
C LEU A 100 6.92 9.48 -12.89
N THR A 101 7.16 8.49 -13.73
CA THR A 101 7.37 7.11 -13.29
C THR A 101 8.43 6.42 -14.17
N SER A 102 9.23 5.55 -13.54
CA SER A 102 10.21 4.69 -14.22
C SER A 102 9.88 3.20 -14.06
N VAL A 103 9.00 2.86 -13.11
CA VAL A 103 8.52 1.50 -12.90
C VAL A 103 6.99 1.54 -12.99
N PHE A 104 6.47 1.08 -14.10
CA PHE A 104 5.05 1.15 -14.42
C PHE A 104 4.58 -0.07 -15.21
N ALA A 105 3.28 -0.27 -15.24
CA ALA A 105 2.60 -1.26 -16.08
C ALA A 105 1.51 -0.57 -16.91
N ARG A 106 1.14 -1.15 -18.04
CA ARG A 106 -0.03 -0.74 -18.81
C ARG A 106 -1.29 -1.06 -18.02
N VAL A 107 -2.27 -0.17 -18.09
CA VAL A 107 -3.60 -0.42 -17.54
C VAL A 107 -4.45 -1.08 -18.60
N PRO A 108 -4.94 -2.32 -18.40
CA PRO A 108 -5.82 -2.99 -19.33
C PRO A 108 -7.10 -2.19 -19.62
N ASP A 109 -7.65 -2.40 -20.82
CA ASP A 109 -8.92 -1.78 -21.20
C ASP A 109 -10.04 -2.19 -20.23
N GLY A 110 -10.87 -1.22 -19.86
CA GLY A 110 -11.98 -1.41 -18.93
C GLY A 110 -11.62 -1.28 -17.45
N LEU A 111 -10.35 -1.33 -17.07
CA LEU A 111 -9.93 -1.06 -15.68
C LEU A 111 -9.86 0.46 -15.44
N ALA A 112 -10.58 0.95 -14.42
CA ALA A 112 -10.56 2.37 -14.07
C ALA A 112 -9.21 2.77 -13.46
N ALA A 113 -8.77 4.02 -13.64
CA ALA A 113 -7.54 4.53 -13.04
C ALA A 113 -7.59 4.48 -11.50
N THR A 114 -8.77 4.73 -10.91
CA THR A 114 -9.01 4.65 -9.47
C THR A 114 -8.85 3.25 -8.89
N ASP A 115 -9.14 2.22 -9.68
CA ASP A 115 -8.92 0.83 -9.28
C ASP A 115 -7.47 0.42 -9.53
N ALA A 116 -6.91 0.75 -10.70
CA ALA A 116 -5.53 0.42 -11.04
C ALA A 116 -4.52 1.00 -10.03
N VAL A 117 -4.73 2.25 -9.57
CA VAL A 117 -3.82 2.93 -8.64
C VAL A 117 -3.78 2.31 -7.24
N THR A 118 -4.71 1.40 -6.91
CA THR A 118 -4.69 0.69 -5.62
C THR A 118 -3.60 -0.37 -5.53
N VAL A 119 -3.01 -0.75 -6.67
CA VAL A 119 -2.14 -1.93 -6.81
C VAL A 119 -0.67 -1.68 -6.47
N PRO A 120 0.03 -0.66 -7.02
CA PRO A 120 1.49 -0.65 -7.04
C PRO A 120 2.14 -0.84 -5.67
N VAL A 121 1.87 0.05 -4.73
CA VAL A 121 2.47 0.01 -3.38
C VAL A 121 1.95 -1.19 -2.58
N ALA A 122 0.67 -1.51 -2.68
CA ALA A 122 0.07 -2.56 -1.88
C ALA A 122 0.50 -3.96 -2.35
N ALA A 123 0.56 -4.21 -3.66
CA ALA A 123 0.97 -5.50 -4.21
C ALA A 123 2.49 -5.74 -4.03
N GLU A 124 3.33 -4.73 -4.29
CA GLU A 124 4.76 -4.81 -4.01
C GLU A 124 5.01 -5.16 -2.54
N THR A 125 4.39 -4.42 -1.63
CA THR A 125 4.57 -4.63 -0.19
C THR A 125 4.10 -6.03 0.23
N ALA A 126 2.91 -6.46 -0.21
CA ALA A 126 2.39 -7.78 0.11
C ALA A 126 3.28 -8.90 -0.44
N THR A 127 3.73 -8.80 -1.69
CA THR A 127 4.61 -9.79 -2.33
C THR A 127 5.95 -9.90 -1.59
N ARG A 128 6.58 -8.77 -1.32
CA ARG A 128 7.86 -8.68 -0.63
C ARG A 128 7.79 -9.25 0.79
N VAL A 129 6.79 -8.88 1.59
CA VAL A 129 6.69 -9.38 2.97
C VAL A 129 6.34 -10.87 3.01
N LEU A 130 5.54 -11.39 2.09
CA LEU A 130 5.28 -12.82 1.99
C LEU A 130 6.52 -13.61 1.55
N ARG A 131 7.43 -13.00 0.79
CA ARG A 131 8.73 -13.56 0.45
C ARG A 131 9.65 -13.59 1.67
N LEU A 132 9.74 -12.50 2.43
CA LEU A 132 10.51 -12.42 3.68
C LEU A 132 10.03 -13.44 4.73
N LEU A 133 8.73 -13.62 4.85
CA LEU A 133 8.12 -14.60 5.74
C LEU A 133 8.30 -16.05 5.26
N ASP A 134 8.74 -16.28 4.02
CA ASP A 134 8.86 -17.62 3.39
C ASP A 134 7.61 -18.48 3.64
N VAL A 135 6.44 -17.89 3.35
CA VAL A 135 5.15 -18.56 3.59
C VAL A 135 4.96 -19.73 2.62
N ARG A 136 4.72 -20.92 3.15
CA ARG A 136 4.64 -22.20 2.42
C ARG A 136 3.21 -22.75 2.39
N PRO A 137 2.90 -23.62 1.43
CA PRO A 137 1.63 -24.33 1.39
C PRO A 137 1.37 -25.12 2.68
N GLY A 138 0.14 -25.03 3.20
CA GLY A 138 -0.28 -25.70 4.42
C GLY A 138 0.04 -24.99 5.73
N GLU A 139 0.94 -23.98 5.71
CA GLU A 139 1.24 -23.17 6.88
C GLU A 139 0.10 -22.21 7.24
N THR A 140 0.08 -21.79 8.51
CA THR A 140 -0.88 -20.80 9.04
C THR A 140 -0.22 -19.45 9.15
N LEU A 141 -0.69 -18.46 8.36
CA LEU A 141 -0.30 -17.07 8.40
C LEU A 141 -1.34 -16.25 9.18
N LEU A 142 -0.90 -15.52 10.20
CA LEU A 142 -1.71 -14.47 10.84
C LEU A 142 -1.42 -13.12 10.17
N VAL A 143 -2.47 -12.44 9.70
CA VAL A 143 -2.38 -11.10 9.11
C VAL A 143 -3.13 -10.10 9.98
N HIS A 144 -2.41 -9.20 10.63
CA HIS A 144 -3.01 -8.05 11.31
C HIS A 144 -3.34 -6.96 10.30
N GLY A 145 -4.58 -6.44 10.37
CA GLY A 145 -5.07 -5.45 9.40
C GLY A 145 -5.46 -6.05 8.04
N ALA A 146 -5.99 -7.27 8.03
CA ALA A 146 -6.36 -8.02 6.83
C ALA A 146 -7.35 -7.31 5.89
N SER A 147 -8.05 -6.28 6.36
CA SER A 147 -8.98 -5.47 5.56
C SER A 147 -8.39 -4.14 5.06
N GLY A 148 -7.10 -3.87 5.34
CA GLY A 148 -6.37 -2.72 4.78
C GLY A 148 -5.80 -3.03 3.41
N SER A 149 -5.34 -2.01 2.67
CA SER A 149 -4.89 -2.17 1.27
C SER A 149 -3.77 -3.20 1.09
N VAL A 150 -2.77 -3.23 1.97
CA VAL A 150 -1.71 -4.26 1.94
C VAL A 150 -2.24 -5.60 2.46
N GLY A 151 -3.02 -5.56 3.55
CA GLY A 151 -3.56 -6.77 4.18
C GLY A 151 -4.46 -7.58 3.25
N GLU A 152 -5.36 -6.91 2.50
CA GLU A 152 -6.27 -7.60 1.58
C GLU A 152 -5.53 -8.32 0.43
N LEU A 153 -4.46 -7.73 -0.08
CA LEU A 153 -3.62 -8.38 -1.10
C LEU A 153 -2.74 -9.47 -0.50
N ALA A 154 -2.16 -9.26 0.68
CA ALA A 154 -1.37 -10.28 1.37
C ALA A 154 -2.20 -11.55 1.68
N VAL A 155 -3.45 -11.38 2.12
CA VAL A 155 -4.40 -12.49 2.33
C VAL A 155 -4.58 -13.29 1.05
N GLN A 156 -4.96 -12.64 -0.05
CA GLN A 156 -5.24 -13.29 -1.32
C GLN A 156 -4.01 -13.99 -1.89
N LEU A 157 -2.85 -13.35 -1.85
CA LEU A 157 -1.60 -13.92 -2.33
C LEU A 157 -1.14 -15.11 -1.47
N ALA A 158 -1.32 -15.08 -0.15
CA ALA A 158 -1.00 -16.19 0.73
C ALA A 158 -1.94 -17.38 0.52
N VAL A 159 -3.25 -17.13 0.40
CA VAL A 159 -4.25 -18.18 0.07
C VAL A 159 -3.91 -18.86 -1.25
N ARG A 160 -3.53 -18.10 -2.29
CA ARG A 160 -3.11 -18.66 -3.60
C ARG A 160 -1.85 -19.51 -3.51
N ARG A 161 -0.96 -19.23 -2.55
CA ARG A 161 0.20 -20.06 -2.25
C ARG A 161 -0.14 -21.32 -1.45
N GLY A 162 -1.41 -21.53 -1.11
CA GLY A 162 -1.88 -22.68 -0.34
C GLY A 162 -1.73 -22.54 1.16
N ALA A 163 -1.49 -21.33 1.68
CA ALA A 163 -1.46 -21.08 3.11
C ALA A 163 -2.89 -20.98 3.69
N ARG A 164 -3.05 -21.35 4.95
CA ARG A 164 -4.21 -21.01 5.77
C ARG A 164 -4.00 -19.62 6.35
N VAL A 165 -4.94 -18.71 6.13
CA VAL A 165 -4.80 -17.33 6.62
C VAL A 165 -5.83 -17.03 7.70
N ILE A 166 -5.36 -16.50 8.82
CA ILE A 166 -6.21 -15.87 9.84
C ILE A 166 -6.03 -14.38 9.71
N GLY A 167 -7.13 -13.64 9.51
CA GLY A 167 -7.08 -12.20 9.29
C GLY A 167 -7.75 -11.41 10.41
N THR A 168 -7.02 -10.46 11.04
CA THR A 168 -7.67 -9.57 12.00
C THR A 168 -8.27 -8.35 11.31
N ALA A 169 -9.50 -8.02 11.66
CA ALA A 169 -10.21 -6.87 11.17
C ALA A 169 -11.28 -6.39 12.17
N SER A 170 -11.82 -5.19 11.95
CA SER A 170 -12.96 -4.70 12.73
C SER A 170 -14.21 -5.58 12.50
N PRO A 171 -15.20 -5.59 13.42
CA PRO A 171 -16.43 -6.39 13.25
C PRO A 171 -17.13 -6.15 11.91
N ARG A 172 -17.17 -4.93 11.42
CA ARG A 172 -17.81 -4.56 10.13
C ARG A 172 -17.10 -5.14 8.90
N ASN A 173 -15.82 -5.54 9.02
CA ASN A 173 -15.00 -6.02 7.91
C ASN A 173 -14.79 -7.56 7.92
N GLN A 174 -15.42 -8.29 8.85
CA GLN A 174 -15.23 -9.74 8.97
C GLN A 174 -15.68 -10.49 7.71
N GLU A 175 -16.84 -10.15 7.17
CA GLU A 175 -17.37 -10.78 5.93
C GLU A 175 -16.44 -10.51 4.73
N ARG A 176 -15.89 -9.26 4.62
CA ARG A 176 -14.96 -8.93 3.56
C ARG A 176 -13.67 -9.77 3.67
N VAL A 177 -13.11 -9.90 4.87
CA VAL A 177 -11.91 -10.72 5.09
C VAL A 177 -12.18 -12.20 4.78
N ALA A 178 -13.36 -12.71 5.14
CA ALA A 178 -13.77 -14.06 4.78
C ALA A 178 -13.89 -14.26 3.25
N ALA A 179 -14.42 -13.27 2.54
CA ALA A 179 -14.54 -13.31 1.08
C ALA A 179 -13.17 -13.33 0.36
N LEU A 180 -12.10 -12.82 1.00
CA LEU A 180 -10.72 -12.91 0.50
C LEU A 180 -10.08 -14.30 0.71
N GLY A 181 -10.78 -15.23 1.38
CA GLY A 181 -10.32 -16.60 1.65
C GLY A 181 -9.62 -16.78 3.01
N ALA A 182 -9.62 -15.78 3.89
CA ALA A 182 -9.08 -15.91 5.24
C ALA A 182 -10.18 -16.29 6.26
N THR A 183 -9.76 -16.91 7.36
CA THR A 183 -10.59 -17.04 8.56
C THR A 183 -10.54 -15.72 9.35
N PRO A 184 -11.63 -14.96 9.43
CA PRO A 184 -11.60 -13.65 10.07
C PRO A 184 -11.68 -13.76 11.59
N THR A 185 -11.01 -12.82 12.29
CA THR A 185 -11.16 -12.61 13.73
C THR A 185 -11.05 -11.11 14.06
N THR A 186 -11.54 -10.71 15.23
CA THR A 186 -11.39 -9.32 15.69
C THR A 186 -10.06 -9.14 16.41
N TYR A 187 -9.51 -7.91 16.35
CA TYR A 187 -8.35 -7.49 17.16
C TYR A 187 -8.78 -7.10 18.59
N GLY A 188 -7.82 -6.73 19.44
CA GLY A 188 -8.04 -6.27 20.81
C GLY A 188 -8.16 -7.41 21.83
N ALA A 189 -8.72 -7.12 22.99
CA ALA A 189 -8.73 -8.04 24.13
C ALA A 189 -9.19 -9.45 23.76
N GLY A 190 -8.47 -10.48 24.24
CA GLY A 190 -8.74 -11.89 23.95
C GLY A 190 -8.31 -12.34 22.54
N LEU A 191 -7.47 -11.55 21.83
CA LEU A 191 -6.99 -11.92 20.50
C LEU A 191 -6.21 -13.24 20.52
N VAL A 192 -5.31 -13.42 21.49
CA VAL A 192 -4.45 -14.61 21.59
C VAL A 192 -5.28 -15.87 21.74
N GLU A 193 -6.29 -15.85 22.59
CA GLU A 193 -7.19 -16.99 22.82
C GLU A 193 -8.01 -17.31 21.57
N ARG A 194 -8.53 -16.29 20.88
CA ARG A 194 -9.29 -16.49 19.64
C ARG A 194 -8.42 -17.09 18.53
N VAL A 195 -7.20 -16.59 18.35
CA VAL A 195 -6.28 -17.11 17.34
C VAL A 195 -5.86 -18.54 17.67
N ARG A 196 -5.56 -18.87 18.95
CA ARG A 196 -5.25 -20.24 19.36
C ARG A 196 -6.41 -21.21 19.12
N ALA A 197 -7.64 -20.77 19.30
CA ALA A 197 -8.81 -21.58 18.99
C ALA A 197 -8.97 -21.85 17.48
N LEU A 198 -8.56 -20.89 16.62
CA LEU A 198 -8.59 -21.03 15.15
C LEU A 198 -7.37 -21.79 14.60
N ALA A 199 -6.25 -21.76 15.29
CA ALA A 199 -5.00 -22.42 14.92
C ALA A 199 -4.48 -23.26 16.11
N PRO A 200 -5.07 -24.41 16.43
CA PRO A 200 -4.65 -25.25 17.56
C PRO A 200 -3.23 -25.79 17.36
N ASP A 201 -2.77 -25.96 16.12
CA ASP A 201 -1.42 -26.39 15.79
C ASP A 201 -0.39 -25.23 15.82
N GLY A 202 -0.85 -24.01 16.07
CA GLY A 202 -0.01 -22.79 16.12
C GLY A 202 -0.04 -21.93 14.86
N VAL A 203 0.67 -20.80 14.91
CA VAL A 203 0.85 -19.83 13.84
C VAL A 203 2.29 -19.95 13.33
N ASP A 204 2.48 -20.16 12.03
CA ASP A 204 3.80 -20.36 11.42
C ASP A 204 4.49 -19.03 11.04
N ALA A 205 3.70 -18.02 10.69
CA ALA A 205 4.19 -16.70 10.31
C ALA A 205 3.18 -15.61 10.68
N VAL A 206 3.65 -14.38 10.89
CA VAL A 206 2.80 -13.22 11.21
C VAL A 206 3.21 -12.02 10.36
N LEU A 207 2.21 -11.39 9.77
CA LEU A 207 2.33 -10.10 9.10
C LEU A 207 1.55 -9.03 9.89
N ASP A 208 2.24 -7.99 10.33
CA ASP A 208 1.59 -6.79 10.87
C ASP A 208 1.60 -5.65 9.85
N THR A 209 0.41 -5.20 9.45
CA THR A 209 0.22 -4.05 8.56
C THR A 209 -0.33 -2.83 9.30
N THR A 210 -0.47 -2.89 10.62
CA THR A 210 -1.22 -1.89 11.40
C THR A 210 -0.35 -0.98 12.25
N GLY A 211 0.75 -1.50 12.82
CA GLY A 211 1.53 -0.78 13.83
C GLY A 211 0.74 -0.45 15.10
N ALA A 212 -0.28 -1.24 15.42
CA ALA A 212 -1.19 -0.98 16.53
C ALA A 212 -0.77 -1.70 17.84
N GLY A 213 0.55 -1.94 18.02
CA GLY A 213 1.09 -2.59 19.22
C GLY A 213 0.75 -4.08 19.32
N VAL A 214 0.57 -4.76 18.18
CA VAL A 214 0.19 -6.19 18.12
C VAL A 214 1.39 -7.14 18.18
N LEU A 215 2.61 -6.63 18.14
CA LEU A 215 3.82 -7.45 18.12
C LEU A 215 4.00 -8.35 19.36
N PRO A 216 3.71 -7.91 20.61
CA PRO A 216 3.78 -8.81 21.76
C PRO A 216 2.83 -10.01 21.66
N ASP A 217 1.59 -9.80 21.24
CA ASP A 217 0.63 -10.89 20.98
C ASP A 217 1.09 -11.82 19.85
N SER A 218 1.68 -11.23 18.79
CA SER A 218 2.26 -11.96 17.67
C SER A 218 3.40 -12.88 18.10
N ILE A 219 4.31 -12.39 18.95
CA ILE A 219 5.42 -13.17 19.53
C ILE A 219 4.88 -14.32 20.40
N ALA A 220 3.86 -14.05 21.22
CA ALA A 220 3.24 -15.06 22.06
C ALA A 220 2.50 -16.16 21.26
N LEU A 221 1.93 -15.80 20.11
CA LEU A 221 1.25 -16.72 19.20
C LEU A 221 2.22 -17.55 18.38
N ARG A 222 3.29 -16.93 17.88
CA ARG A 222 4.34 -17.58 17.07
C ARG A 222 5.29 -18.43 17.92
N GLY A 223 5.46 -18.07 19.21
CA GLY A 223 6.42 -18.71 20.12
C GLY A 223 7.87 -18.22 19.95
N GLY A 224 8.07 -17.04 19.36
CA GLY A 224 9.36 -16.40 19.09
C GLY A 224 9.20 -15.20 18.17
N THR A 225 10.31 -14.53 17.84
CA THR A 225 10.31 -13.33 16.97
C THR A 225 10.54 -13.64 15.49
N GLU A 226 11.02 -14.83 15.18
CA GLU A 226 11.29 -15.27 13.81
C GLU A 226 10.01 -15.38 13.00
N ARG A 227 10.09 -15.03 11.71
CA ARG A 227 8.95 -15.06 10.79
C ARG A 227 7.76 -14.21 11.26
N ILE A 228 8.08 -13.11 11.94
CA ILE A 228 7.16 -11.99 12.19
C ILE A 228 7.73 -10.79 11.44
N VAL A 229 6.93 -10.19 10.56
CA VAL A 229 7.30 -8.98 9.82
C VAL A 229 6.26 -7.90 10.05
N THR A 230 6.71 -6.70 10.38
CA THR A 230 5.85 -5.51 10.38
C THR A 230 6.25 -4.53 9.29
N ILE A 231 5.26 -3.80 8.76
CA ILE A 231 5.45 -2.67 7.86
C ILE A 231 5.01 -1.35 8.48
N ALA A 232 4.69 -1.35 9.78
CA ALA A 232 4.02 -0.22 10.39
C ALA A 232 4.45 0.10 11.83
N ASP A 233 5.03 -0.87 12.56
CA ASP A 233 5.32 -0.73 13.99
C ASP A 233 6.80 -0.39 14.23
N ASP A 234 7.05 0.79 14.80
CA ASP A 234 8.39 1.29 15.09
C ASP A 234 9.05 0.58 16.28
N ALA A 235 8.27 -0.15 17.12
CA ALA A 235 8.78 -0.96 18.23
C ALA A 235 9.47 -2.27 17.77
N ALA A 236 9.45 -2.58 16.48
CA ALA A 236 9.98 -3.84 15.95
C ALA A 236 11.43 -4.09 16.34
N ALA A 237 12.30 -3.08 16.25
CA ALA A 237 13.72 -3.20 16.61
C ALA A 237 13.94 -3.56 18.08
N ASP A 238 13.19 -2.94 18.98
CA ASP A 238 13.27 -3.17 20.43
C ASP A 238 12.77 -4.57 20.81
N LEU A 239 11.84 -5.12 20.02
CA LEU A 239 11.25 -6.44 20.23
C LEU A 239 11.98 -7.55 19.46
N GLY A 240 13.00 -7.23 18.66
CA GLY A 240 13.74 -8.20 17.85
C GLY A 240 12.89 -8.79 16.70
N VAL A 241 11.91 -8.03 16.20
CA VAL A 241 11.05 -8.38 15.08
C VAL A 241 11.55 -7.71 13.80
N GLU A 242 11.42 -8.38 12.67
CA GLU A 242 11.81 -7.81 11.38
C GLU A 242 10.84 -6.70 10.94
N ALA A 243 11.41 -5.53 10.60
CA ALA A 243 10.67 -4.42 10.01
C ALA A 243 11.04 -4.24 8.54
N SER A 244 10.05 -4.16 7.66
CA SER A 244 10.27 -4.08 6.22
C SER A 244 9.85 -2.71 5.68
N TRP A 245 10.83 -1.79 5.58
CA TRP A 245 10.63 -0.41 5.13
C TRP A 245 11.09 -0.14 3.69
N ARG A 246 11.86 -1.04 3.09
CA ARG A 246 12.44 -0.85 1.75
C ARG A 246 11.55 -1.47 0.69
N SER A 247 11.24 -0.69 -0.33
CA SER A 247 10.49 -1.15 -1.51
C SER A 247 11.42 -1.81 -2.53
N GLU A 248 10.97 -2.91 -3.14
CA GLU A 248 11.61 -3.63 -4.24
C GLU A 248 10.69 -3.55 -5.46
N ARG A 249 10.84 -2.48 -6.25
CA ARG A 249 9.93 -2.18 -7.36
C ARG A 249 10.32 -2.95 -8.61
N ASP A 250 9.45 -3.82 -9.07
CA ASP A 250 9.61 -4.59 -10.31
C ASP A 250 8.42 -4.36 -11.24
N ALA A 251 8.69 -4.03 -12.51
CA ALA A 251 7.65 -3.73 -13.48
C ALA A 251 6.88 -4.99 -13.93
N GLY A 252 7.53 -6.16 -13.93
CA GLY A 252 6.89 -7.43 -14.26
C GLY A 252 5.91 -7.86 -13.17
N GLU A 253 6.34 -7.83 -11.90
CA GLU A 253 5.45 -8.12 -10.75
C GLU A 253 4.26 -7.14 -10.71
N LEU A 254 4.51 -5.86 -11.01
CA LEU A 254 3.44 -4.87 -11.10
C LEU A 254 2.45 -5.20 -12.22
N ALA A 255 2.94 -5.54 -13.41
CA ALA A 255 2.10 -5.90 -14.55
C ALA A 255 1.24 -7.14 -14.24
N GLU A 256 1.83 -8.18 -13.65
CA GLU A 256 1.10 -9.39 -13.22
C GLU A 256 -0.02 -9.06 -12.22
N ALA A 257 0.23 -8.17 -11.25
CA ALA A 257 -0.76 -7.78 -10.27
C ALA A 257 -1.90 -6.94 -10.87
N VAL A 258 -1.59 -6.01 -11.80
CA VAL A 258 -2.58 -5.19 -12.52
C VAL A 258 -3.44 -6.07 -13.42
N ASP A 259 -2.83 -7.02 -14.15
CA ASP A 259 -3.54 -7.97 -14.98
C ASP A 259 -4.43 -8.90 -14.15
N ALA A 260 -3.97 -9.34 -12.98
CA ALA A 260 -4.77 -10.16 -12.07
C ALA A 260 -5.97 -9.38 -11.52
N LEU A 261 -5.82 -8.09 -11.21
CA LEU A 261 -6.93 -7.22 -10.84
C LEU A 261 -7.94 -7.09 -12.00
N ALA A 262 -7.44 -6.82 -13.22
CA ALA A 262 -8.31 -6.67 -14.40
C ALA A 262 -9.12 -7.93 -14.73
N ARG A 263 -8.57 -9.13 -14.47
CA ARG A 263 -9.29 -10.41 -14.64
C ARG A 263 -10.22 -10.77 -13.47
N GLY A 264 -10.20 -9.99 -12.37
CA GLY A 264 -10.92 -10.33 -11.14
C GLY A 264 -10.26 -11.46 -10.33
N ASP A 265 -9.05 -11.82 -10.68
CA ASP A 265 -8.24 -12.79 -9.93
C ASP A 265 -7.76 -12.22 -8.58
N LEU A 266 -7.45 -10.95 -8.53
CA LEU A 266 -7.25 -10.18 -7.31
C LEU A 266 -8.36 -9.14 -7.19
N VAL A 267 -8.70 -8.79 -5.97
CA VAL A 267 -9.64 -7.71 -5.68
C VAL A 267 -8.97 -6.71 -4.74
N THR A 268 -9.25 -5.44 -4.96
CA THR A 268 -8.86 -4.33 -4.10
C THR A 268 -10.08 -3.48 -3.78
N THR A 269 -10.03 -2.78 -2.67
CA THR A 269 -11.15 -1.96 -2.22
C THR A 269 -10.77 -0.49 -2.26
N VAL A 270 -11.46 0.29 -3.09
CA VAL A 270 -11.43 1.76 -3.01
C VAL A 270 -12.37 2.19 -1.89
N GLY A 271 -11.83 2.82 -0.87
CA GLY A 271 -12.60 3.28 0.30
C GLY A 271 -13.17 4.68 0.15
N ALA A 272 -12.43 5.55 -0.53
CA ALA A 272 -12.88 6.91 -0.84
C ALA A 272 -12.14 7.45 -2.07
N VAL A 273 -12.83 8.28 -2.84
CA VAL A 273 -12.25 9.07 -3.93
C VAL A 273 -12.51 10.54 -3.61
N LEU A 274 -11.46 11.34 -3.53
CA LEU A 274 -11.56 12.78 -3.21
C LEU A 274 -10.82 13.59 -4.28
N PRO A 275 -11.23 14.86 -4.51
CA PRO A 275 -10.48 15.79 -5.32
C PRO A 275 -9.04 15.96 -4.79
N LEU A 276 -8.08 16.22 -5.66
CA LEU A 276 -6.68 16.46 -5.29
C LEU A 276 -6.54 17.55 -4.21
N ALA A 277 -7.32 18.63 -4.32
CA ALA A 277 -7.33 19.72 -3.35
C ALA A 277 -7.72 19.30 -1.92
N ASP A 278 -8.42 18.18 -1.78
CA ASP A 278 -8.85 17.62 -0.50
C ASP A 278 -7.83 16.64 0.12
N ALA A 279 -6.58 16.67 -0.34
CA ALA A 279 -5.50 15.84 0.20
C ALA A 279 -5.35 15.93 1.75
N PRO A 280 -5.53 17.09 2.41
CA PRO A 280 -5.57 17.13 3.87
C PRO A 280 -6.63 16.21 4.47
N SER A 281 -7.84 16.22 3.93
CA SER A 281 -8.95 15.35 4.37
C SER A 281 -8.67 13.88 4.08
N ALA A 282 -8.04 13.58 2.93
CA ALA A 282 -7.63 12.23 2.56
C ALA A 282 -6.59 11.66 3.54
N HIS A 283 -5.57 12.45 3.92
CA HIS A 283 -4.59 12.06 4.93
C HIS A 283 -5.23 11.83 6.30
N ALA A 284 -6.08 12.75 6.75
CA ALA A 284 -6.83 12.59 8.01
C ALA A 284 -7.68 11.31 8.01
N LEU A 285 -8.32 10.97 6.88
CA LEU A 285 -9.10 9.74 6.75
C LEU A 285 -8.22 8.49 6.89
N VAL A 286 -7.02 8.47 6.26
CA VAL A 286 -6.06 7.36 6.38
C VAL A 286 -5.56 7.22 7.82
N GLU A 287 -5.25 8.33 8.51
CA GLU A 287 -4.81 8.33 9.93
C GLU A 287 -5.83 7.68 10.87
N THR A 288 -7.12 7.83 10.58
CA THR A 288 -8.16 7.20 11.40
C THR A 288 -8.24 5.68 11.24
N GLY A 289 -7.63 5.10 10.19
CA GLY A 289 -7.81 3.70 9.81
C GLY A 289 -9.24 3.32 9.40
N ARG A 290 -10.10 4.32 9.12
CA ARG A 290 -11.55 4.12 8.87
C ARG A 290 -11.95 4.31 7.41
N ALA A 291 -10.99 4.48 6.53
CA ALA A 291 -11.26 4.68 5.10
C ALA A 291 -12.03 3.53 4.44
N GLY A 292 -11.97 2.33 5.01
CA GLY A 292 -12.69 1.16 4.47
C GLY A 292 -12.01 0.52 3.25
N GLY A 293 -10.92 1.06 2.79
CA GLY A 293 -10.11 0.64 1.63
C GLY A 293 -9.06 1.69 1.31
N LYS A 294 -8.51 1.64 0.11
CA LYS A 294 -7.56 2.64 -0.39
C LYS A 294 -8.25 4.00 -0.57
N VAL A 295 -7.60 5.07 -0.16
CA VAL A 295 -8.04 6.44 -0.45
C VAL A 295 -7.35 6.91 -1.73
N VAL A 296 -8.11 7.46 -2.65
CA VAL A 296 -7.66 7.89 -3.97
C VAL A 296 -7.94 9.39 -4.14
N LEU A 297 -6.97 10.10 -4.67
CA LEU A 297 -7.06 11.51 -5.07
C LEU A 297 -7.20 11.60 -6.58
N VAL A 298 -8.07 12.49 -7.07
CA VAL A 298 -8.24 12.76 -8.50
C VAL A 298 -8.00 14.26 -8.75
N PRO A 299 -7.16 14.64 -9.74
CA PRO A 299 -6.88 16.02 -10.09
C PRO A 299 -8.08 16.81 -10.59
#